data_47feed400b4671c2577eb252ff87a6ea
#
_entry.id   47feed400b4671c2577eb252ff87a6ea
#
_cell.length_a   1.000
_cell.length_b   1.000
_cell.length_c   1.000
_cell.angle_alpha   90.00
_cell.angle_beta   90.00
_cell.angle_gamma   90.00
#
_symmetry.space_group_name_H-M   'P 1'
#
loop_
_entity.id
_entity.type
_entity.pdbx_description
1 polymer ?
#
loop_
_entity_poly.entity_id
_entity_poly.type
_entity_poly.pdbx_seq_one_letter_code
_entity_poly.pdbx_strand_id
1 'polypeptide(L)'
;MYSSIFAAVLIIGVILSLTVLFKTEKIEVVGDKYYDEKQIIAFSGVEYQENIFMGAMYNTSDKIVKNLSYIESASVSFNIPDTITITVVDATPSYVIPNGNGYLLVSSKGRILEEISENKDKLPELTCGDIKTTEVGQYVSFSDANVPDILEDVSQSLINNKVKNITGFDVTDTANIKLVYDGRIDINIGLPDDIDYKIRTAMTIINEKLDPNNTGLVAGTLDVSACSTSKISHYKPAATQPTAATQATTQATTQAADSSADTGDGYTDNYTWDDGTYSGGDTGYYDNNSYNNYDNGTYDNGDGGYDYGNADGAYTGE
;
A
#
# COMPACT_ATOMS: atom_id res chain seq x y z
N MET A 1 -14.09 53.67 38.57
CA MET A 1 -13.01 53.14 39.41
C MET A 1 -13.36 51.77 40.02
N TYR A 2 -14.45 51.57 40.72
CA TYR A 2 -14.85 50.29 41.31
C TYR A 2 -15.16 49.19 40.27
N SER A 3 -15.70 49.54 39.10
CA SER A 3 -15.97 48.62 38.02
C SER A 3 -14.67 48.02 37.41
N SER A 4 -13.59 48.82 37.33
CA SER A 4 -12.30 48.35 36.82
C SER A 4 -11.62 47.40 37.83
N ILE A 5 -11.77 47.69 39.12
CA ILE A 5 -11.23 46.83 40.19
C ILE A 5 -11.99 45.49 40.20
N PHE A 6 -13.33 45.53 40.10
CA PHE A 6 -14.14 44.32 40.01
C PHE A 6 -13.78 43.47 38.80
N ALA A 7 -13.63 44.09 37.63
CA ALA A 7 -13.22 43.39 36.42
C ALA A 7 -11.81 42.75 36.58
N ALA A 8 -10.86 43.47 37.20
CA ALA A 8 -9.52 42.93 37.47
C ALA A 8 -9.56 41.73 38.43
N VAL A 9 -10.32 41.78 39.49
CA VAL A 9 -10.48 40.67 40.44
C VAL A 9 -11.14 39.45 39.76
N LEU A 10 -12.13 39.69 38.92
CA LEU A 10 -12.79 38.61 38.16
C LEU A 10 -11.83 37.95 37.19
N ILE A 11 -11.02 38.73 36.44
CA ILE A 11 -10.01 38.20 35.52
C ILE A 11 -8.95 37.37 36.28
N ILE A 12 -8.46 37.89 37.43
CA ILE A 12 -7.50 37.16 38.27
C ILE A 12 -8.11 35.86 38.78
N GLY A 13 -9.37 35.89 39.22
CA GLY A 13 -10.11 34.70 39.68
C GLY A 13 -10.25 33.64 38.58
N VAL A 14 -10.55 34.06 37.35
CA VAL A 14 -10.63 33.16 36.19
C VAL A 14 -9.24 32.56 35.87
N ILE A 15 -8.19 33.38 35.86
CA ILE A 15 -6.82 32.89 35.59
C ILE A 15 -6.41 31.87 36.66
N LEU A 16 -6.61 32.15 37.93
CA LEU A 16 -6.32 31.23 39.03
C LEU A 16 -7.16 29.95 38.94
N SER A 17 -8.43 30.05 38.57
CA SER A 17 -9.30 28.90 38.36
C SER A 17 -8.75 28.01 37.23
N LEU A 18 -8.39 28.60 36.09
CA LEU A 18 -7.84 27.86 34.95
C LEU A 18 -6.49 27.20 35.24
N THR A 19 -5.67 27.83 36.09
CA THR A 19 -4.32 27.29 36.40
C THR A 19 -4.33 26.23 37.50
N VAL A 20 -5.28 26.27 38.41
CA VAL A 20 -5.34 25.37 39.58
C VAL A 20 -6.26 24.17 39.32
N LEU A 21 -7.41 24.39 38.67
CA LEU A 21 -8.43 23.35 38.49
C LEU A 21 -8.19 22.44 37.29
N PHE A 22 -7.43 22.89 36.29
CA PHE A 22 -7.19 22.14 35.03
C PHE A 22 -5.78 21.59 34.98
N LYS A 23 -5.43 20.75 35.94
CA LYS A 23 -4.17 20.02 35.96
C LYS A 23 -4.35 18.62 35.40
N THR A 24 -3.38 18.17 34.61
CA THR A 24 -3.36 16.82 34.08
C THR A 24 -3.18 15.80 35.21
N GLU A 25 -4.21 15.08 35.54
CA GLU A 25 -4.16 13.98 36.53
C GLU A 25 -4.06 12.63 35.82
N LYS A 26 -4.63 12.52 34.60
CA LYS A 26 -4.69 11.30 33.85
C LYS A 26 -4.22 11.52 32.40
N ILE A 27 -3.36 10.62 31.95
CA ILE A 27 -2.95 10.53 30.53
C ILE A 27 -3.34 9.14 30.05
N GLU A 28 -4.19 9.08 29.03
CA GLU A 28 -4.64 7.84 28.37
C GLU A 28 -4.01 7.74 27.00
N VAL A 29 -3.51 6.56 26.65
CA VAL A 29 -3.02 6.26 25.30
C VAL A 29 -3.94 5.23 24.67
N VAL A 30 -4.51 5.58 23.51
CA VAL A 30 -5.50 4.78 22.78
C VAL A 30 -4.98 4.48 21.37
N GLY A 31 -5.31 3.30 20.86
CA GLY A 31 -4.93 2.82 19.55
C GLY A 31 -4.10 1.54 19.62
N ASP A 32 -3.79 0.97 18.44
CA ASP A 32 -2.82 -0.12 18.33
C ASP A 32 -1.45 0.43 18.70
N LYS A 33 -0.65 -0.36 19.41
CA LYS A 33 0.59 0.14 20.01
C LYS A 33 1.75 -0.79 19.74
N TYR A 34 2.63 -0.37 18.86
CA TYR A 34 3.96 -0.96 18.75
C TYR A 34 4.82 -0.62 19.98
N TYR A 35 4.65 0.60 20.51
CA TYR A 35 5.31 1.07 21.70
C TYR A 35 4.40 0.95 22.93
N ASP A 36 4.99 0.82 24.13
CA ASP A 36 4.22 0.87 25.34
C ASP A 36 3.73 2.31 25.67
N GLU A 37 2.69 2.40 26.51
CA GLU A 37 2.09 3.69 26.88
C GLU A 37 3.10 4.67 27.49
N LYS A 38 4.05 4.15 28.29
CA LYS A 38 5.05 4.98 28.96
C LYS A 38 6.03 5.60 27.97
N GLN A 39 6.40 4.85 26.92
CA GLN A 39 7.25 5.37 25.86
C GLN A 39 6.53 6.47 25.09
N ILE A 40 5.27 6.26 24.72
CA ILE A 40 4.46 7.26 24.00
C ILE A 40 4.31 8.52 24.85
N ILE A 41 3.97 8.39 26.14
CA ILE A 41 3.86 9.52 27.07
C ILE A 41 5.20 10.26 27.19
N ALA A 42 6.32 9.53 27.34
CA ALA A 42 7.64 10.14 27.49
C ALA A 42 8.03 11.00 26.28
N PHE A 43 7.71 10.54 25.05
CA PHE A 43 8.00 11.28 23.82
C PHE A 43 6.93 12.33 23.47
N SER A 44 5.78 12.30 24.10
CA SER A 44 4.71 13.28 23.89
C SER A 44 5.09 14.69 24.38
N GLY A 45 5.90 14.75 25.44
CA GLY A 45 6.23 15.97 26.16
C GLY A 45 5.07 16.45 27.07
N VAL A 46 4.07 15.61 27.30
CA VAL A 46 2.99 15.88 28.25
C VAL A 46 3.43 15.41 29.63
N GLU A 47 3.27 16.27 30.63
CA GLU A 47 3.63 15.97 32.02
C GLU A 47 2.40 15.94 32.93
N TYR A 48 2.47 15.07 33.97
CA TYR A 48 1.45 15.06 35.02
C TYR A 48 1.54 16.34 35.87
N GLN A 49 0.41 16.81 36.39
CA GLN A 49 0.29 18.00 37.18
C GLN A 49 0.54 19.33 36.44
N GLU A 50 0.87 19.30 35.16
CA GLU A 50 0.86 20.50 34.33
C GLU A 50 -0.57 20.90 33.92
N ASN A 51 -0.71 22.15 33.51
CA ASN A 51 -2.01 22.63 33.03
C ASN A 51 -2.38 21.93 31.71
N ILE A 52 -3.58 21.34 31.66
CA ILE A 52 -4.06 20.54 30.50
C ILE A 52 -3.99 21.31 29.19
N PHE A 53 -4.20 22.63 29.19
CA PHE A 53 -4.14 23.46 27.98
C PHE A 53 -2.72 23.76 27.51
N MET A 54 -1.72 23.62 28.38
CA MET A 54 -0.31 23.78 27.99
C MET A 54 0.12 22.62 27.08
N GLY A 55 -0.37 21.39 27.31
CA GLY A 55 -0.10 20.24 26.45
C GLY A 55 -0.52 20.46 24.99
N ALA A 56 -1.57 21.26 24.74
CA ALA A 56 -2.00 21.62 23.38
C ALA A 56 -1.00 22.53 22.63
N MET A 57 -0.15 23.25 23.36
CA MET A 57 0.83 24.19 22.76
C MET A 57 2.14 23.52 22.36
N TYR A 58 2.36 22.25 22.71
CA TYR A 58 3.69 21.61 22.58
C TYR A 58 3.91 20.80 21.32
N ASN A 59 3.06 20.88 20.28
CA ASN A 59 3.16 20.03 19.08
C ASN A 59 3.35 18.55 19.45
N THR A 60 2.60 18.08 20.43
CA THR A 60 2.71 16.73 21.00
C THR A 60 2.63 15.65 19.95
N SER A 61 1.71 15.77 19.00
CA SER A 61 1.55 14.84 17.89
C SER A 61 2.82 14.74 17.05
N ASP A 62 3.41 15.89 16.68
CA ASP A 62 4.64 15.95 15.88
C ASP A 62 5.83 15.35 16.63
N LYS A 63 5.93 15.61 17.95
CA LYS A 63 6.99 15.02 18.79
C LYS A 63 6.90 13.49 18.83
N ILE A 64 5.70 12.94 19.03
CA ILE A 64 5.47 11.50 19.03
C ILE A 64 5.87 10.91 17.70
N VAL A 65 5.32 11.42 16.60
CA VAL A 65 5.59 10.93 15.26
C VAL A 65 7.06 11.06 14.89
N LYS A 66 7.73 12.16 15.26
CA LYS A 66 9.15 12.38 14.95
C LYS A 66 10.08 11.39 15.66
N ASN A 67 9.77 11.04 16.92
CA ASN A 67 10.67 10.23 17.75
C ASN A 67 10.34 8.72 17.73
N LEU A 68 9.13 8.35 17.32
CA LEU A 68 8.66 6.97 17.31
C LEU A 68 8.35 6.56 15.86
N SER A 69 9.30 5.90 15.20
CA SER A 69 9.23 5.57 13.78
C SER A 69 8.05 4.67 13.42
N TYR A 70 7.64 3.78 14.33
CA TYR A 70 6.50 2.89 14.13
C TYR A 70 5.14 3.52 14.50
N ILE A 71 5.07 4.85 14.62
CA ILE A 71 3.80 5.57 14.72
C ILE A 71 3.57 6.39 13.45
N GLU A 72 2.51 6.06 12.73
CA GLU A 72 2.12 6.73 11.49
C GLU A 72 1.51 8.11 11.76
N SER A 73 0.65 8.19 12.77
CA SER A 73 0.02 9.44 13.19
C SER A 73 -0.32 9.43 14.67
N ALA A 74 -0.36 10.61 15.26
CA ALA A 74 -0.81 10.81 16.61
C ALA A 74 -1.77 12.00 16.66
N SER A 75 -2.75 11.94 17.54
CA SER A 75 -3.64 13.06 17.86
C SER A 75 -3.83 13.17 19.34
N VAL A 76 -4.07 14.39 19.81
CA VAL A 76 -4.27 14.68 21.23
C VAL A 76 -5.61 15.32 21.43
N SER A 77 -6.39 14.79 22.37
CA SER A 77 -7.66 15.34 22.79
C SER A 77 -7.66 15.59 24.30
N PHE A 78 -8.45 16.55 24.71
CA PHE A 78 -8.53 17.00 26.10
C PHE A 78 -9.91 16.72 26.66
N ASN A 79 -9.97 15.86 27.67
CA ASN A 79 -11.18 15.55 28.40
C ASN A 79 -11.14 16.33 29.72
N ILE A 80 -11.78 17.49 29.72
CA ILE A 80 -11.85 18.40 30.89
C ILE A 80 -12.57 17.68 32.03
N PRO A 81 -12.10 17.79 33.29
CA PRO A 81 -11.15 18.84 33.75
C PRO A 81 -9.66 18.44 33.75
N ASP A 82 -9.30 17.14 33.65
CA ASP A 82 -8.02 16.64 34.12
C ASP A 82 -7.36 15.55 33.24
N THR A 83 -8.02 15.14 32.17
CA THR A 83 -7.57 13.98 31.38
C THR A 83 -7.10 14.39 29.97
N ILE A 84 -5.92 13.93 29.58
CA ILE A 84 -5.40 14.03 28.19
C ILE A 84 -5.46 12.65 27.57
N THR A 85 -6.07 12.55 26.37
CA THR A 85 -6.09 11.31 25.58
C THR A 85 -5.21 11.49 24.36
N ILE A 86 -4.18 10.63 24.23
CA ILE A 86 -3.29 10.53 23.09
C ILE A 86 -3.76 9.34 22.26
N THR A 87 -4.26 9.59 21.05
CA THR A 87 -4.63 8.54 20.12
C THR A 87 -3.53 8.36 19.10
N VAL A 88 -3.01 7.13 18.97
CA VAL A 88 -1.94 6.77 18.02
C VAL A 88 -2.44 5.77 17.00
N VAL A 89 -1.87 5.84 15.81
CA VAL A 89 -2.05 4.86 14.72
C VAL A 89 -0.67 4.31 14.39
N ASP A 90 -0.52 3.00 14.45
CA ASP A 90 0.75 2.35 14.18
C ASP A 90 1.07 2.35 12.66
N ALA A 91 2.34 2.54 12.37
CA ALA A 91 2.89 2.38 11.03
C ALA A 91 3.22 0.90 10.80
N THR A 92 2.43 0.24 9.96
CA THR A 92 2.60 -1.19 9.67
C THR A 92 3.64 -1.39 8.57
N PRO A 93 4.68 -2.24 8.77
CA PRO A 93 5.62 -2.64 7.73
C PRO A 93 4.89 -3.20 6.51
N SER A 94 5.21 -2.73 5.31
CA SER A 94 4.51 -3.12 4.09
C SER A 94 5.42 -3.53 2.95
N TYR A 95 6.58 -2.92 2.84
CA TYR A 95 7.59 -3.26 1.83
C TYR A 95 8.99 -2.87 2.31
N VAL A 96 10.00 -3.33 1.58
CA VAL A 96 11.39 -2.98 1.81
C VAL A 96 11.99 -2.31 0.57
N ILE A 97 12.89 -1.37 0.79
CA ILE A 97 13.67 -0.72 -0.29
C ILE A 97 15.14 -1.11 -0.10
N PRO A 98 15.84 -1.64 -1.12
CA PRO A 98 17.27 -1.90 -1.03
C PRO A 98 18.06 -0.63 -0.68
N ASN A 99 18.93 -0.71 0.33
CA ASN A 99 19.79 0.39 0.76
C ASN A 99 21.19 -0.15 1.14
N GLY A 100 22.15 0.07 0.27
CA GLY A 100 23.51 -0.43 0.47
C GLY A 100 23.56 -1.97 0.57
N ASN A 101 23.97 -2.49 1.73
CA ASN A 101 24.03 -3.92 1.99
C ASN A 101 22.81 -4.47 2.76
N GLY A 102 21.78 -3.66 2.94
CA GLY A 102 20.56 -4.01 3.65
C GLY A 102 19.33 -3.40 3.00
N TYR A 103 18.31 -3.13 3.81
CA TYR A 103 17.03 -2.62 3.37
C TYR A 103 16.53 -1.54 4.32
N LEU A 104 15.77 -0.60 3.77
CA LEU A 104 14.88 0.25 4.55
C LEU A 104 13.53 -0.46 4.67
N LEU A 105 13.08 -0.66 5.90
CA LEU A 105 11.72 -1.17 6.17
C LEU A 105 10.75 0.01 6.13
N VAL A 106 9.71 -0.09 5.31
CA VAL A 106 8.84 1.03 5.00
C VAL A 106 7.37 0.67 5.23
N SER A 107 6.60 1.63 5.77
CA SER A 107 5.16 1.48 5.97
C SER A 107 4.38 1.64 4.66
N SER A 108 3.09 1.27 4.67
CA SER A 108 2.18 1.45 3.54
C SER A 108 2.07 2.89 3.03
N LYS A 109 2.34 3.87 3.91
CA LYS A 109 2.34 5.28 3.56
C LYS A 109 3.72 5.85 3.22
N GLY A 110 4.73 5.00 3.13
CA GLY A 110 6.07 5.40 2.75
C GLY A 110 6.95 5.89 3.90
N ARG A 111 6.57 5.64 5.17
CA ARG A 111 7.39 6.01 6.31
C ARG A 111 8.49 4.99 6.55
N ILE A 112 9.73 5.45 6.69
CA ILE A 112 10.89 4.61 7.00
C ILE A 112 10.84 4.24 8.48
N LEU A 113 10.67 2.96 8.77
CA LEU A 113 10.50 2.44 10.12
C LEU A 113 11.83 2.07 10.76
N GLU A 114 12.69 1.40 9.99
CA GLU A 114 13.95 0.83 10.46
C GLU A 114 14.88 0.53 9.29
N GLU A 115 16.19 0.49 9.53
CA GLU A 115 17.18 -0.12 8.64
C GLU A 115 17.43 -1.57 9.08
N ILE A 116 17.25 -2.52 8.16
CA ILE A 116 17.39 -3.95 8.43
C ILE A 116 18.44 -4.56 7.51
N SER A 117 19.17 -5.56 8.01
CA SER A 117 20.18 -6.28 7.21
C SER A 117 19.59 -7.38 6.33
N GLU A 118 18.42 -7.91 6.70
CA GLU A 118 17.73 -9.00 6.00
C GLU A 118 16.22 -8.79 6.01
N ASN A 119 15.58 -9.10 4.90
CA ASN A 119 14.10 -9.12 4.79
C ASN A 119 13.55 -10.46 5.33
N LYS A 120 13.54 -10.63 6.66
CA LYS A 120 13.09 -11.88 7.31
C LYS A 120 11.61 -12.16 7.12
N ASP A 121 10.80 -11.10 7.07
CA ASP A 121 9.35 -11.21 6.93
C ASP A 121 8.91 -11.41 5.48
N LYS A 122 9.88 -11.45 4.55
CA LYS A 122 9.65 -11.61 3.10
C LYS A 122 8.63 -10.59 2.57
N LEU A 123 8.72 -9.38 3.04
CA LEU A 123 7.92 -8.28 2.52
C LEU A 123 8.29 -7.99 1.06
N PRO A 124 7.37 -7.47 0.27
CA PRO A 124 7.64 -7.08 -1.10
C PRO A 124 8.84 -6.11 -1.19
N GLU A 125 9.73 -6.36 -2.15
CA GLU A 125 10.85 -5.47 -2.44
C GLU A 125 10.42 -4.40 -3.42
N LEU A 126 10.58 -3.13 -3.05
CA LEU A 126 10.32 -2.00 -3.92
C LEU A 126 11.59 -1.61 -4.67
N THR A 127 11.59 -1.81 -5.98
CA THR A 127 12.57 -1.24 -6.90
C THR A 127 12.02 0.09 -7.43
N CYS A 128 12.72 1.16 -7.15
CA CYS A 128 12.35 2.52 -7.57
C CYS A 128 13.60 3.25 -8.05
N GLY A 129 13.43 4.42 -8.64
CA GLY A 129 14.54 5.32 -8.94
C GLY A 129 15.23 5.83 -7.65
N ASP A 130 16.06 6.84 -7.82
CA ASP A 130 16.79 7.42 -6.69
C ASP A 130 15.84 7.96 -5.62
N ILE A 131 16.10 7.60 -4.37
CA ILE A 131 15.43 8.14 -3.20
C ILE A 131 16.32 9.24 -2.56
N LYS A 132 15.67 10.31 -2.10
CA LYS A 132 16.36 11.48 -1.52
C LYS A 132 16.50 11.41 -0.01
N THR A 133 15.64 10.66 0.65
CA THR A 133 15.58 10.54 2.11
C THR A 133 15.66 9.09 2.50
N THR A 134 16.60 8.75 3.39
CA THR A 134 16.83 7.41 3.94
C THR A 134 16.81 7.41 5.47
N GLU A 135 16.48 8.53 6.10
CA GLU A 135 16.48 8.65 7.56
C GLU A 135 15.26 7.96 8.18
N VAL A 136 15.50 7.14 9.19
CA VAL A 136 14.44 6.48 9.97
C VAL A 136 13.52 7.51 10.62
N GLY A 137 12.22 7.26 10.54
CA GLY A 137 11.19 8.16 11.04
C GLY A 137 10.74 9.23 10.04
N GLN A 138 11.41 9.37 8.90
CA GLN A 138 10.99 10.25 7.81
C GLN A 138 10.20 9.47 6.75
N TYR A 139 9.50 10.18 5.88
CA TYR A 139 8.87 9.59 4.70
C TYR A 139 9.88 9.51 3.57
N VAL A 140 9.84 8.39 2.82
CA VAL A 140 10.65 8.23 1.61
C VAL A 140 10.32 9.37 0.64
N SER A 141 11.34 10.08 0.20
CA SER A 141 11.21 11.11 -0.83
C SER A 141 11.75 10.56 -2.14
N PHE A 142 10.84 10.19 -3.04
CA PHE A 142 11.19 9.71 -4.36
C PHE A 142 11.61 10.85 -5.29
N SER A 143 12.40 10.54 -6.31
CA SER A 143 12.76 11.49 -7.35
C SER A 143 11.60 11.83 -8.26
N ASP A 144 10.74 10.86 -8.57
CA ASP A 144 9.47 11.04 -9.27
C ASP A 144 8.34 11.26 -8.24
N ALA A 145 7.64 12.39 -8.35
CA ALA A 145 6.57 12.77 -7.45
C ALA A 145 5.29 11.91 -7.58
N ASN A 146 5.16 11.14 -8.65
CA ASN A 146 3.98 10.28 -8.88
C ASN A 146 4.10 8.93 -8.17
N VAL A 147 5.31 8.51 -7.77
CA VAL A 147 5.54 7.19 -7.15
C VAL A 147 4.69 6.94 -5.91
N PRO A 148 4.53 7.87 -4.95
CA PRO A 148 3.68 7.65 -3.78
C PRO A 148 2.23 7.32 -4.14
N ASP A 149 1.62 8.06 -5.06
CA ASP A 149 0.24 7.86 -5.49
C ASP A 149 0.08 6.50 -6.19
N ILE A 150 1.03 6.13 -7.05
CA ILE A 150 1.06 4.82 -7.72
C ILE A 150 1.15 3.69 -6.70
N LEU A 151 2.01 3.80 -5.70
CA LEU A 151 2.14 2.78 -4.65
C LEU A 151 0.88 2.65 -3.81
N GLU A 152 0.19 3.75 -3.53
CA GLU A 152 -1.08 3.75 -2.83
C GLU A 152 -2.16 3.05 -3.67
N ASP A 153 -2.30 3.39 -4.94
CA ASP A 153 -3.27 2.79 -5.86
C ASP A 153 -3.03 1.28 -6.04
N VAL A 154 -1.76 0.87 -6.24
CA VAL A 154 -1.40 -0.55 -6.34
C VAL A 154 -1.72 -1.26 -5.02
N SER A 155 -1.30 -0.71 -3.88
CA SER A 155 -1.53 -1.32 -2.57
C SER A 155 -3.02 -1.47 -2.27
N GLN A 156 -3.81 -0.44 -2.55
CA GLN A 156 -5.26 -0.47 -2.37
C GLN A 156 -5.93 -1.52 -3.26
N SER A 157 -5.48 -1.62 -4.52
CA SER A 157 -5.99 -2.63 -5.45
C SER A 157 -5.64 -4.05 -5.00
N LEU A 158 -4.42 -4.29 -4.52
CA LEU A 158 -4.03 -5.59 -3.97
C LEU A 158 -4.90 -6.00 -2.77
N ILE A 159 -5.21 -5.05 -1.89
CA ILE A 159 -6.09 -5.27 -0.74
C ILE A 159 -7.51 -5.59 -1.21
N ASN A 160 -8.08 -4.79 -2.10
CA ASN A 160 -9.45 -4.94 -2.62
C ASN A 160 -9.65 -6.30 -3.30
N ASN A 161 -8.67 -6.72 -4.09
CA ASN A 161 -8.69 -8.00 -4.80
C ASN A 161 -8.16 -9.18 -3.96
N LYS A 162 -7.82 -8.95 -2.67
CA LYS A 162 -7.29 -9.96 -1.74
C LYS A 162 -6.06 -10.69 -2.29
N VAL A 163 -5.25 -9.98 -3.06
CA VAL A 163 -4.03 -10.52 -3.66
C VAL A 163 -3.00 -10.75 -2.56
N LYS A 164 -2.41 -11.93 -2.58
CA LYS A 164 -1.31 -12.33 -1.69
C LYS A 164 -0.10 -12.71 -2.54
N ASN A 165 1.04 -12.90 -1.89
CA ASN A 165 2.27 -13.39 -2.51
C ASN A 165 2.88 -12.43 -3.56
N ILE A 166 2.57 -11.13 -3.50
CA ILE A 166 3.39 -10.15 -4.21
C ILE A 166 4.73 -10.07 -3.47
N THR A 167 5.81 -10.28 -4.19
CA THR A 167 7.18 -10.30 -3.66
C THR A 167 8.00 -9.12 -4.12
N GLY A 168 7.51 -8.35 -5.09
CA GLY A 168 8.21 -7.16 -5.56
C GLY A 168 7.31 -6.21 -6.33
N PHE A 169 7.73 -4.94 -6.31
CA PHE A 169 7.19 -3.83 -7.09
C PHE A 169 8.34 -3.15 -7.82
N ASP A 170 8.21 -2.87 -9.09
CA ASP A 170 9.15 -2.06 -9.86
C ASP A 170 8.42 -0.84 -10.41
N VAL A 171 8.75 0.32 -9.88
CA VAL A 171 8.25 1.64 -10.28
C VAL A 171 9.39 2.56 -10.72
N THR A 172 10.50 1.98 -11.16
CA THR A 172 11.65 2.73 -11.70
C THR A 172 11.23 3.57 -12.89
N ASP A 173 10.35 3.03 -13.72
CA ASP A 173 9.67 3.72 -14.81
C ASP A 173 8.17 3.75 -14.51
N THR A 174 7.64 4.90 -14.15
CA THR A 174 6.22 5.11 -13.83
C THR A 174 5.28 4.93 -15.01
N ALA A 175 5.81 4.85 -16.22
CA ALA A 175 5.06 4.47 -17.42
C ALA A 175 5.06 2.95 -17.69
N ASN A 176 5.83 2.17 -16.93
CA ASN A 176 5.99 0.72 -17.12
C ASN A 176 6.10 0.00 -15.78
N ILE A 177 5.05 0.13 -14.96
CA ILE A 177 4.96 -0.48 -13.64
C ILE A 177 4.92 -2.00 -13.74
N LYS A 178 5.68 -2.68 -12.87
CA LYS A 178 5.71 -4.13 -12.79
C LYS A 178 5.50 -4.61 -11.38
N LEU A 179 4.87 -5.77 -11.25
CA LEU A 179 4.73 -6.51 -10.00
C LEU A 179 5.40 -7.87 -10.16
N VAL A 180 5.93 -8.42 -9.08
CA VAL A 180 6.44 -9.78 -9.05
C VAL A 180 5.53 -10.62 -8.17
N TYR A 181 4.92 -11.64 -8.75
CA TYR A 181 4.05 -12.57 -8.04
C TYR A 181 4.80 -13.86 -7.72
N ASP A 182 4.82 -14.21 -6.43
CA ASP A 182 5.40 -15.43 -5.88
C ASP A 182 6.90 -15.65 -6.28
N GLY A 183 7.60 -14.56 -6.61
CA GLY A 183 8.99 -14.57 -7.06
C GLY A 183 9.23 -15.24 -8.43
N ARG A 184 8.17 -15.50 -9.21
CA ARG A 184 8.24 -16.32 -10.45
C ARG A 184 7.46 -15.76 -11.64
N ILE A 185 6.49 -14.92 -11.44
CA ILE A 185 5.73 -14.30 -12.52
C ILE A 185 5.89 -12.79 -12.44
N ASP A 186 6.54 -12.21 -13.46
CA ASP A 186 6.62 -10.77 -13.64
C ASP A 186 5.34 -10.28 -14.31
N ILE A 187 4.57 -9.46 -13.65
CA ILE A 187 3.32 -8.89 -14.16
C ILE A 187 3.60 -7.47 -14.62
N ASN A 188 3.50 -7.22 -15.92
CA ASN A 188 3.62 -5.89 -16.51
C ASN A 188 2.25 -5.20 -16.48
N ILE A 189 2.11 -4.18 -15.61
CA ILE A 189 0.93 -3.33 -15.47
C ILE A 189 0.96 -2.17 -16.49
N GLY A 190 2.15 -1.71 -16.87
CA GLY A 190 2.33 -0.56 -17.75
C GLY A 190 2.01 0.77 -17.07
N LEU A 191 1.22 1.62 -17.74
CA LEU A 191 0.78 2.91 -17.19
C LEU A 191 -0.09 2.76 -15.94
N PRO A 192 -0.08 3.75 -15.03
CA PRO A 192 -0.88 3.75 -13.79
C PRO A 192 -2.35 4.12 -14.04
N ASP A 193 -2.95 3.60 -15.09
CA ASP A 193 -4.37 3.70 -15.41
C ASP A 193 -5.06 2.35 -15.19
N ASP A 194 -6.31 2.36 -14.75
CA ASP A 194 -7.12 1.15 -14.53
C ASP A 194 -6.42 0.04 -13.73
N ILE A 195 -5.56 0.41 -12.76
CA ILE A 195 -4.70 -0.50 -11.97
C ILE A 195 -5.52 -1.65 -11.39
N ASP A 196 -6.68 -1.37 -10.81
CA ASP A 196 -7.55 -2.40 -10.22
C ASP A 196 -8.01 -3.45 -11.23
N TYR A 197 -8.43 -3.00 -12.43
CA TYR A 197 -8.84 -3.90 -13.50
C TYR A 197 -7.66 -4.76 -13.98
N LYS A 198 -6.48 -4.16 -14.17
CA LYS A 198 -5.28 -4.86 -14.63
C LYS A 198 -4.81 -5.90 -13.61
N ILE A 199 -4.78 -5.57 -12.33
CA ILE A 199 -4.40 -6.50 -11.25
C ILE A 199 -5.41 -7.65 -11.17
N ARG A 200 -6.71 -7.37 -11.19
CA ARG A 200 -7.76 -8.39 -11.18
C ARG A 200 -7.64 -9.32 -12.38
N THR A 201 -7.43 -8.77 -13.57
CA THR A 201 -7.21 -9.54 -14.80
C THR A 201 -5.98 -10.44 -14.69
N ALA A 202 -4.85 -9.91 -14.21
CA ALA A 202 -3.65 -10.69 -14.01
C ALA A 202 -3.87 -11.86 -13.04
N MET A 203 -4.54 -11.61 -11.91
CA MET A 203 -4.83 -12.67 -10.94
C MET A 203 -5.77 -13.73 -11.49
N THR A 204 -6.78 -13.33 -12.26
CA THR A 204 -7.67 -14.26 -12.95
C THR A 204 -6.89 -15.16 -13.91
N ILE A 205 -6.04 -14.59 -14.74
CA ILE A 205 -5.21 -15.35 -15.70
C ILE A 205 -4.28 -16.31 -14.95
N ILE A 206 -3.59 -15.85 -13.91
CA ILE A 206 -2.69 -16.68 -13.12
C ILE A 206 -3.44 -17.85 -12.49
N ASN A 207 -4.53 -17.57 -11.77
CA ASN A 207 -5.22 -18.56 -10.96
C ASN A 207 -6.07 -19.54 -11.77
N GLU A 208 -6.61 -19.11 -12.92
CA GLU A 208 -7.55 -19.94 -13.68
C GLU A 208 -6.93 -20.58 -14.93
N LYS A 209 -5.88 -19.95 -15.48
CA LYS A 209 -5.32 -20.37 -16.76
C LYS A 209 -3.87 -20.85 -16.66
N LEU A 210 -3.00 -20.08 -15.98
CA LEU A 210 -1.59 -20.40 -15.93
C LEU A 210 -1.27 -21.46 -14.88
N ASP A 211 -1.78 -21.28 -13.66
CA ASP A 211 -1.49 -22.18 -12.53
C ASP A 211 -2.75 -22.49 -11.70
N PRO A 212 -3.81 -23.09 -12.31
CA PRO A 212 -5.09 -23.33 -11.66
C PRO A 212 -5.00 -24.24 -10.42
N ASN A 213 -3.95 -25.05 -10.34
CA ASN A 213 -3.71 -25.93 -9.21
C ASN A 213 -2.74 -25.35 -8.17
N ASN A 214 -2.32 -24.10 -8.37
CA ASN A 214 -1.34 -23.42 -7.53
C ASN A 214 -0.07 -24.27 -7.29
N THR A 215 0.48 -24.80 -8.36
CA THR A 215 1.63 -25.70 -8.33
C THR A 215 2.94 -24.99 -7.99
N GLY A 216 3.02 -23.68 -8.22
CA GLY A 216 4.23 -22.90 -8.09
C GLY A 216 5.28 -23.16 -9.17
N LEU A 217 4.95 -23.93 -10.22
CA LEU A 217 5.89 -24.33 -11.26
C LEU A 217 5.91 -23.39 -12.47
N VAL A 218 4.85 -22.60 -12.65
CA VAL A 218 4.72 -21.69 -13.77
C VAL A 218 5.53 -20.41 -13.50
N ALA A 219 6.44 -20.06 -14.40
CA ALA A 219 7.27 -18.86 -14.32
C ALA A 219 7.33 -18.16 -15.68
N GLY A 220 7.40 -16.83 -15.67
CA GLY A 220 7.47 -16.04 -16.90
C GLY A 220 6.98 -14.62 -16.72
N THR A 221 6.66 -13.97 -17.82
CA THR A 221 6.16 -12.59 -17.83
C THR A 221 4.71 -12.56 -18.34
N LEU A 222 3.83 -11.97 -17.58
CA LEU A 222 2.43 -11.72 -17.93
C LEU A 222 2.25 -10.23 -18.20
N ASP A 223 1.93 -9.86 -19.42
CA ASP A 223 1.66 -8.48 -19.81
C ASP A 223 0.15 -8.23 -19.83
N VAL A 224 -0.31 -7.36 -18.93
CA VAL A 224 -1.69 -6.88 -18.84
C VAL A 224 -1.80 -5.38 -19.09
N SER A 225 -0.71 -4.74 -19.57
CA SER A 225 -0.64 -3.28 -19.73
C SER A 225 -1.74 -2.70 -20.61
N ALA A 226 -2.16 -3.42 -21.63
CA ALA A 226 -3.18 -3.01 -22.59
C ALA A 226 -4.55 -3.68 -22.37
N CYS A 227 -4.72 -4.50 -21.32
CA CYS A 227 -5.93 -5.33 -21.19
C CYS A 227 -7.22 -4.50 -20.97
N SER A 228 -7.12 -3.31 -20.37
CA SER A 228 -8.28 -2.43 -20.18
C SER A 228 -8.80 -1.85 -21.50
N THR A 229 -7.90 -1.63 -22.47
CA THR A 229 -8.20 -0.99 -23.75
C THR A 229 -8.45 -2.00 -24.87
N SER A 230 -7.47 -2.91 -25.09
CA SER A 230 -7.49 -3.87 -26.20
C SER A 230 -8.19 -5.17 -25.86
N LYS A 231 -8.44 -5.44 -24.57
CA LYS A 231 -8.95 -6.71 -24.05
C LYS A 231 -8.02 -7.90 -24.31
N ILE A 232 -6.73 -7.62 -24.50
CA ILE A 232 -5.70 -8.64 -24.80
C ILE A 232 -4.63 -8.60 -23.70
N SER A 233 -4.21 -9.79 -23.28
CA SER A 233 -3.08 -10.00 -22.37
C SER A 233 -2.14 -11.02 -22.98
N HIS A 234 -0.83 -10.87 -22.75
CA HIS A 234 0.19 -11.74 -23.29
C HIS A 234 0.97 -12.43 -22.18
N TYR A 235 1.18 -13.73 -22.32
CA TYR A 235 2.07 -14.47 -21.41
C TYR A 235 3.24 -15.03 -22.19
N LYS A 236 4.45 -14.81 -21.66
CA LYS A 236 5.69 -15.38 -22.17
C LYS A 236 6.31 -16.24 -21.07
N PRO A 237 6.39 -17.57 -21.25
CA PRO A 237 7.06 -18.46 -20.32
C PRO A 237 8.53 -18.06 -20.11
N ALA A 238 9.05 -18.27 -18.91
CA ALA A 238 10.48 -18.17 -18.67
C ALA A 238 11.22 -19.24 -19.50
N ALA A 239 12.35 -18.85 -20.08
CA ALA A 239 13.19 -19.82 -20.78
C ALA A 239 13.62 -20.93 -19.81
N THR A 240 13.23 -22.17 -20.06
CA THR A 240 13.71 -23.32 -19.31
C THR A 240 15.22 -23.41 -19.47
N GLN A 241 15.97 -23.16 -18.40
CA GLN A 241 17.38 -23.55 -18.39
C GLN A 241 17.42 -25.07 -18.61
N PRO A 242 18.21 -25.59 -19.55
CA PRO A 242 18.36 -27.04 -19.71
C PRO A 242 18.93 -27.56 -18.37
N THR A 243 18.13 -28.29 -17.64
CA THR A 243 18.59 -29.06 -16.50
C THR A 243 19.71 -29.97 -17.03
N ALA A 244 20.91 -29.85 -16.45
CA ALA A 244 22.05 -30.68 -16.82
C ALA A 244 21.60 -32.15 -16.75
N ALA A 245 21.38 -32.73 -17.91
CA ALA A 245 21.02 -34.14 -18.03
C ALA A 245 22.14 -34.96 -17.39
N THR A 246 21.82 -35.71 -16.39
CA THR A 246 22.63 -36.76 -15.82
C THR A 246 23.18 -37.61 -16.96
N GLN A 247 24.48 -37.55 -17.17
CA GLN A 247 25.17 -38.39 -18.15
C GLN A 247 25.02 -39.86 -17.71
N ALA A 248 24.06 -40.54 -18.31
CA ALA A 248 24.08 -41.99 -18.34
C ALA A 248 25.07 -42.40 -19.42
N THR A 249 26.26 -42.85 -18.99
CA THR A 249 27.29 -43.47 -19.81
C THR A 249 26.71 -44.70 -20.48
N THR A 250 26.48 -44.65 -21.80
CA THR A 250 26.34 -45.88 -22.62
C THR A 250 27.32 -45.78 -23.79
N GLN A 251 28.16 -46.80 -23.83
CA GLN A 251 29.27 -46.94 -24.75
C GLN A 251 28.83 -47.02 -26.21
N ALA A 252 29.75 -46.58 -27.03
CA ALA A 252 29.84 -46.48 -28.46
C ALA A 252 29.25 -47.62 -29.27
N THR A 253 28.66 -47.27 -30.39
CA THR A 253 28.90 -47.96 -31.68
C THR A 253 28.90 -46.95 -32.80
N THR A 254 29.98 -46.91 -33.52
CA THR A 254 30.33 -46.13 -34.69
C THR A 254 29.41 -46.41 -35.88
N GLN A 255 28.84 -45.37 -36.49
CA GLN A 255 28.77 -45.30 -37.97
C GLN A 255 28.58 -43.85 -38.44
N ALA A 256 29.32 -43.52 -39.47
CA ALA A 256 29.51 -42.22 -40.05
C ALA A 256 28.42 -41.83 -41.09
N ALA A 257 28.41 -40.52 -41.37
CA ALA A 257 27.83 -39.75 -42.45
C ALA A 257 26.40 -39.21 -42.20
N ASP A 258 26.11 -37.97 -42.26
CA ASP A 258 26.29 -36.99 -43.34
C ASP A 258 25.88 -35.58 -42.81
N SER A 259 26.49 -34.57 -43.39
CA SER A 259 26.31 -33.17 -43.09
C SER A 259 24.97 -32.62 -43.58
N SER A 260 24.21 -31.94 -42.68
CA SER A 260 23.45 -30.75 -43.07
C SER A 260 23.17 -29.90 -41.85
N ALA A 261 23.66 -28.67 -41.89
CA ALA A 261 23.39 -27.63 -40.92
C ALA A 261 21.91 -27.23 -41.02
N ASP A 262 21.19 -27.42 -39.93
CA ASP A 262 19.91 -26.79 -39.75
C ASP A 262 20.01 -25.84 -38.53
N THR A 263 19.90 -24.57 -38.83
CA THR A 263 19.80 -23.49 -37.84
C THR A 263 18.41 -23.57 -37.20
N GLY A 264 18.33 -24.23 -36.03
CA GLY A 264 17.09 -24.28 -35.26
C GLY A 264 16.74 -22.92 -34.69
N ASP A 265 15.80 -22.25 -35.31
CA ASP A 265 15.10 -21.10 -34.74
C ASP A 265 14.40 -21.55 -33.47
N GLY A 266 14.79 -20.94 -32.32
CA GLY A 266 14.13 -21.15 -31.05
C GLY A 266 12.71 -20.60 -31.12
N TYR A 267 11.74 -21.48 -31.19
CA TYR A 267 10.34 -21.14 -31.06
C TYR A 267 10.11 -20.65 -29.62
N THR A 268 9.90 -19.33 -29.47
CA THR A 268 9.29 -18.76 -28.27
C THR A 268 7.78 -18.89 -28.43
N ASP A 269 7.17 -19.85 -27.72
CA ASP A 269 5.72 -19.96 -27.66
C ASP A 269 5.16 -18.70 -27.00
N ASN A 270 4.59 -17.83 -27.83
CA ASN A 270 3.96 -16.60 -27.39
C ASN A 270 2.46 -16.85 -27.27
N TYR A 271 1.94 -17.00 -26.06
CA TYR A 271 0.50 -17.17 -25.82
C TYR A 271 -0.16 -15.80 -25.68
N THR A 272 -1.21 -15.59 -26.47
CA THR A 272 -2.02 -14.36 -26.43
C THR A 272 -3.43 -14.69 -25.94
N TRP A 273 -3.91 -13.98 -24.92
CA TRP A 273 -5.26 -14.11 -24.41
C TRP A 273 -6.11 -12.93 -24.87
N ASP A 274 -7.23 -13.20 -25.50
CA ASP A 274 -8.19 -12.20 -25.97
C ASP A 274 -9.34 -12.12 -25.00
N ASP A 275 -9.65 -10.92 -24.58
CA ASP A 275 -10.69 -10.55 -23.63
C ASP A 275 -12.10 -10.51 -24.26
N GLY A 276 -12.23 -10.78 -25.53
CA GLY A 276 -13.45 -10.46 -26.28
C GLY A 276 -14.22 -11.59 -26.94
N THR A 277 -13.62 -12.69 -27.38
CA THR A 277 -14.35 -13.76 -28.07
C THR A 277 -13.57 -15.06 -28.11
N TYR A 278 -14.20 -16.17 -27.71
CA TYR A 278 -13.67 -17.50 -27.86
C TYR A 278 -13.78 -17.94 -29.34
N SER A 279 -12.67 -17.96 -30.04
CA SER A 279 -12.58 -18.61 -31.35
C SER A 279 -11.78 -19.90 -31.18
N GLY A 280 -12.47 -21.03 -31.29
CA GLY A 280 -11.86 -22.34 -31.15
C GLY A 280 -10.88 -22.64 -32.28
N GLY A 281 -9.64 -22.30 -32.09
CA GLY A 281 -8.49 -22.69 -32.87
C GLY A 281 -7.35 -22.89 -31.90
N ASP A 282 -6.41 -23.78 -32.23
CA ASP A 282 -5.30 -24.30 -31.41
C ASP A 282 -4.24 -23.24 -31.02
N THR A 283 -4.69 -21.98 -30.84
CA THR A 283 -3.92 -20.85 -30.34
C THR A 283 -4.54 -20.47 -29.02
N GLY A 284 -3.84 -20.61 -27.90
CA GLY A 284 -4.32 -20.38 -26.54
C GLY A 284 -4.85 -18.95 -26.27
N TYR A 285 -6.01 -18.60 -26.86
CA TYR A 285 -6.73 -17.37 -26.61
C TYR A 285 -7.72 -17.57 -25.48
N TYR A 286 -7.69 -16.71 -24.49
CA TYR A 286 -8.63 -16.70 -23.36
C TYR A 286 -9.43 -15.40 -23.34
N ASP A 287 -10.75 -15.55 -23.19
CA ASP A 287 -11.70 -14.44 -23.14
C ASP A 287 -11.93 -13.98 -21.70
N ASN A 288 -11.63 -12.73 -21.41
CA ASN A 288 -11.86 -12.08 -20.12
C ASN A 288 -13.32 -11.61 -19.91
N ASN A 289 -14.20 -11.74 -20.94
CA ASN A 289 -15.59 -11.27 -20.85
C ASN A 289 -16.53 -12.16 -20.01
N SER A 290 -16.02 -13.28 -19.46
CA SER A 290 -16.84 -14.21 -18.68
C SER A 290 -17.28 -13.69 -17.29
N TYR A 291 -16.87 -12.48 -16.91
CA TYR A 291 -17.12 -11.92 -15.56
C TYR A 291 -18.16 -10.80 -15.49
N ASN A 292 -18.80 -10.44 -16.60
CA ASN A 292 -19.85 -9.41 -16.57
C ASN A 292 -21.23 -9.92 -16.13
N ASN A 293 -21.33 -11.15 -15.57
CA ASN A 293 -22.59 -11.67 -15.09
C ASN A 293 -22.63 -11.77 -13.56
N TYR A 294 -22.25 -10.70 -12.86
CA TYR A 294 -22.80 -10.48 -11.52
C TYR A 294 -24.12 -9.74 -11.70
N ASP A 295 -25.17 -10.49 -11.46
CA ASP A 295 -26.53 -10.07 -11.27
C ASP A 295 -26.54 -8.75 -10.48
N ASN A 296 -26.91 -7.69 -11.19
CA ASN A 296 -27.15 -6.38 -10.61
C ASN A 296 -28.47 -6.51 -9.82
N GLY A 297 -28.36 -7.07 -8.61
CA GLY A 297 -29.46 -7.09 -7.68
C GLY A 297 -29.93 -5.67 -7.47
N THR A 298 -31.03 -5.35 -8.10
CA THR A 298 -31.80 -4.13 -7.92
C THR A 298 -32.11 -3.99 -6.44
N TYR A 299 -31.31 -3.20 -5.73
CA TYR A 299 -31.73 -2.67 -4.45
C TYR A 299 -32.83 -1.66 -4.74
N ASP A 300 -34.04 -2.09 -4.50
CA ASP A 300 -35.23 -1.24 -4.39
C ASP A 300 -34.97 -0.22 -3.29
N ASN A 301 -34.55 0.99 -3.70
CA ASN A 301 -34.46 2.13 -2.81
C ASN A 301 -35.89 2.59 -2.54
N GLY A 302 -36.45 2.09 -1.44
CA GLY A 302 -37.65 2.62 -0.85
C GLY A 302 -37.50 4.12 -0.67
N ASP A 303 -38.34 4.80 -1.41
CA ASP A 303 -38.61 6.23 -1.40
C ASP A 303 -38.96 6.69 0.02
N GLY A 304 -38.00 7.23 0.75
CA GLY A 304 -38.16 7.91 2.03
C GLY A 304 -37.96 9.40 1.80
N GLY A 305 -38.96 10.06 1.25
CA GLY A 305 -38.98 11.49 1.07
C GLY A 305 -38.86 12.22 2.41
N TYR A 306 -37.75 12.92 2.60
CA TYR A 306 -37.66 13.99 3.61
C TYR A 306 -37.89 15.33 2.92
N ASP A 307 -39.08 15.81 3.13
CA ASP A 307 -39.55 17.18 2.81
C ASP A 307 -38.76 18.18 3.69
N TYR A 308 -37.83 18.93 3.10
CA TYR A 308 -37.26 20.11 3.73
C TYR A 308 -38.10 21.33 3.36
N GLY A 309 -39.03 21.65 4.25
CA GLY A 309 -39.78 22.89 4.23
C GLY A 309 -38.88 24.12 4.18
N ASN A 310 -39.06 24.86 3.11
CA ASN A 310 -38.52 26.19 2.90
C ASN A 310 -39.14 27.16 3.94
N ALA A 311 -38.32 27.69 4.83
CA ALA A 311 -38.72 28.76 5.74
C ALA A 311 -38.03 30.06 5.29
N ASP A 312 -38.68 30.76 4.36
CA ASP A 312 -38.45 32.18 4.12
C ASP A 312 -38.92 32.98 5.34
N GLY A 313 -38.00 33.50 6.13
CA GLY A 313 -38.23 34.43 7.21
C GLY A 313 -37.60 35.77 6.92
N ALA A 314 -38.35 36.63 6.24
CA ALA A 314 -38.02 38.04 6.11
C ALA A 314 -38.09 38.73 7.49
N TYR A 315 -37.02 39.41 7.92
CA TYR A 315 -37.03 40.39 9.00
C TYR A 315 -36.94 41.79 8.39
N THR A 316 -38.06 42.51 8.44
CA THR A 316 -38.11 43.97 8.32
C THR A 316 -38.04 44.61 9.71
N GLY A 317 -37.26 45.68 9.78
CA GLY A 317 -36.82 46.50 10.86
C GLY A 317 -37.84 47.05 11.89
N GLU A 318 -37.31 47.40 13.02
CA GLU A 318 -37.35 48.73 13.69
C GLU A 318 -36.23 48.72 14.74
#